data_e973d375e1973e97311c00e6f158abc1
#
_entry.id   e973d375e1973e97311c00e6f158abc1
#
_cell.length_a   1.000
_cell.length_b   1.000
_cell.length_c   1.000
_cell.angle_alpha   90.00
_cell.angle_beta   90.00
_cell.angle_gamma   90.00
#
_symmetry.space_group_name_H-M   'P 1'
#
loop_
_entity.id
_entity.type
_entity.pdbx_description
1 polymer ?
#
loop_
_entity_poly.entity_id
_entity_poly.type
_entity_poly.pdbx_seq_one_letter_code
_entity_poly.pdbx_strand_id
1 'polypeptide(L)'
;ALWKAVKPDEPQWESPWGPGRPGWHIECSAMAFKHLGEQIDIHGGGLDLIFPHHENEIAQSESASGAVPFSKIWMHNGLLRTSGATMSKSLGNAFNVNSALEEYSSDAIRLWILQSHYRTNPLLDKKLIETAERSMRRIRQTVDIKDGESEDSVDSRSHEQRFIEAMDDDLNTPKALASVFDLCREINRGRDNQMNVSDAIETVRRLTGVLGLSLGTPPKKAGLSDKEFQLLVQARKDARADKRWDEADTVRDQLAAAG
;
A
#
# COMPACT_ATOMS: atom_id res chain seq x y z
N ALA A 1 10.24 19.94 25.59
CA ALA A 1 11.34 20.85 25.87
C ALA A 1 11.88 21.42 24.56
N LEU A 2 12.07 22.73 24.48
CA LEU A 2 12.64 23.42 23.31
C LEU A 2 14.16 23.17 23.25
N TRP A 3 14.81 23.19 24.41
CA TRP A 3 16.23 23.01 24.58
C TRP A 3 16.50 21.96 25.67
N LYS A 4 17.45 21.07 25.43
CA LYS A 4 17.83 19.99 26.35
C LYS A 4 19.28 20.12 26.74
N ALA A 5 19.58 19.93 28.02
CA ALA A 5 20.98 19.79 28.47
C ALA A 5 21.59 18.60 27.73
N VAL A 6 22.86 18.78 27.35
CA VAL A 6 23.63 17.75 26.63
C VAL A 6 24.05 16.64 27.58
N LYS A 7 24.11 15.41 27.06
CA LYS A 7 24.77 14.27 27.70
C LYS A 7 26.16 14.08 27.11
N PRO A 8 27.08 13.38 27.80
CA PRO A 8 28.37 13.00 27.24
C PRO A 8 28.19 12.36 25.85
N ASP A 9 29.04 12.71 24.90
CA ASP A 9 29.07 12.23 23.52
C ASP A 9 27.87 12.61 22.62
N GLU A 10 26.98 13.51 23.07
CA GLU A 10 25.95 14.12 22.22
C GLU A 10 26.48 15.40 21.53
N PRO A 11 26.01 15.68 20.28
CA PRO A 11 26.23 17.00 19.67
C PRO A 11 25.68 18.11 20.57
N GLN A 12 26.43 19.23 20.67
CA GLN A 12 26.05 20.35 21.52
C GLN A 12 26.31 21.70 20.87
N TRP A 13 25.55 22.68 21.28
CA TRP A 13 25.68 24.08 20.90
C TRP A 13 25.61 24.97 22.13
N GLU A 14 26.28 26.09 22.08
CA GLU A 14 26.16 27.12 23.10
C GLU A 14 24.81 27.82 23.01
N SER A 15 24.24 28.17 24.17
CA SER A 15 22.99 28.92 24.26
C SER A 15 22.98 29.80 25.50
N PRO A 16 22.02 30.76 25.60
CA PRO A 16 21.83 31.56 26.80
C PRO A 16 21.52 30.73 28.06
N TRP A 17 21.12 29.49 27.89
CA TRP A 17 20.77 28.55 28.98
C TRP A 17 21.86 27.49 29.23
N GLY A 18 23.04 27.68 28.61
CA GLY A 18 24.19 26.77 28.68
C GLY A 18 24.27 25.81 27.49
N PRO A 19 25.33 24.99 27.46
CA PRO A 19 25.53 24.00 26.42
C PRO A 19 24.37 22.98 26.37
N GLY A 20 23.88 22.69 25.17
CA GLY A 20 22.76 21.83 25.02
C GLY A 20 22.43 21.51 23.55
N ARG A 21 21.32 20.93 23.33
CA ARG A 21 20.80 20.59 22.00
C ARG A 21 19.30 20.88 21.86
N PRO A 22 18.80 21.10 20.62
CA PRO A 22 17.39 21.29 20.39
C PRO A 22 16.57 20.08 20.85
N GLY A 23 15.35 20.33 21.27
CA GLY A 23 14.35 19.27 21.46
C GLY A 23 13.84 18.77 20.11
N TRP A 24 13.22 17.58 20.11
CA TRP A 24 12.74 16.93 18.89
C TRP A 24 11.79 17.81 18.06
N HIS A 25 10.81 18.45 18.70
CA HIS A 25 9.76 19.19 17.97
C HIS A 25 10.33 20.38 17.17
N ILE A 26 11.29 21.11 17.75
CA ILE A 26 11.87 22.29 17.10
C ILE A 26 12.71 21.92 15.87
N GLU A 27 13.22 20.70 15.79
CA GLU A 27 13.96 20.23 14.62
C GLU A 27 13.08 20.24 13.38
N CYS A 28 11.85 19.69 13.49
CA CYS A 28 10.89 19.68 12.39
C CYS A 28 10.40 21.08 12.03
N SER A 29 10.10 21.93 13.01
CA SER A 29 9.74 23.33 12.79
C SER A 29 10.83 24.07 12.02
N ALA A 30 12.10 23.95 12.44
CA ALA A 30 13.22 24.61 11.79
C ALA A 30 13.49 24.08 10.37
N MET A 31 13.34 22.76 10.14
CA MET A 31 13.51 22.17 8.82
C MET A 31 12.38 22.58 7.87
N ALA A 32 11.12 22.60 8.33
CA ALA A 32 10.00 23.08 7.55
C ALA A 32 10.22 24.55 7.13
N PHE A 33 10.59 25.39 8.06
CA PHE A 33 10.92 26.79 7.79
C PHE A 33 12.00 26.96 6.72
N LYS A 34 13.09 26.23 6.87
CA LYS A 34 14.25 26.31 5.98
C LYS A 34 13.95 25.84 4.56
N HIS A 35 13.13 24.80 4.39
CA HIS A 35 12.97 24.13 3.11
C HIS A 35 11.64 24.43 2.43
N LEU A 36 10.59 24.77 3.19
CA LEU A 36 9.23 24.95 2.69
C LEU A 36 8.68 26.36 2.94
N GLY A 37 9.32 27.16 3.82
CA GLY A 37 8.87 28.50 4.16
C GLY A 37 8.09 28.55 5.48
N GLU A 38 7.52 29.71 5.75
CA GLU A 38 6.86 30.02 7.03
C GLU A 38 5.49 29.37 7.18
N GLN A 39 4.84 29.10 6.06
CA GLN A 39 3.55 28.43 5.99
C GLN A 39 3.64 27.31 4.95
N ILE A 40 3.14 26.13 5.30
CA ILE A 40 3.17 24.96 4.43
C ILE A 40 1.73 24.55 4.02
N ASP A 41 1.60 23.90 2.87
CA ASP A 41 0.29 23.51 2.37
C ASP A 41 -0.23 22.27 3.08
N ILE A 42 0.60 21.24 3.23
CA ILE A 42 0.21 19.96 3.84
C ILE A 42 1.28 19.52 4.84
N HIS A 43 0.85 19.17 6.05
CA HIS A 43 1.68 18.52 7.07
C HIS A 43 1.03 17.19 7.48
N GLY A 44 1.81 16.12 7.50
CA GLY A 44 1.29 14.80 7.76
C GLY A 44 2.14 13.99 8.73
N GLY A 45 1.48 12.99 9.35
CA GLY A 45 2.17 12.07 10.25
C GLY A 45 1.23 11.00 10.79
N GLY A 46 1.72 10.18 11.72
CA GLY A 46 0.88 9.23 12.43
C GLY A 46 -0.07 9.92 13.42
N LEU A 47 -1.16 9.28 13.77
CA LEU A 47 -2.11 9.79 14.79
C LEU A 47 -1.44 10.07 16.14
N ASP A 48 -0.37 9.34 16.47
CA ASP A 48 0.42 9.51 17.69
C ASP A 48 1.23 10.81 17.71
N LEU A 49 1.45 11.45 16.56
CA LEU A 49 2.16 12.72 16.45
C LEU A 49 1.28 13.95 16.65
N ILE A 50 -0.06 13.82 16.61
CA ILE A 50 -0.97 14.94 16.84
C ILE A 50 -0.56 15.66 18.14
N PHE A 51 -0.43 14.88 19.22
CA PHE A 51 0.02 15.38 20.51
C PHE A 51 1.10 14.46 21.10
N PRO A 52 2.22 15.02 21.56
CA PRO A 52 2.51 16.46 21.68
C PRO A 52 3.26 17.07 20.49
N HIS A 53 3.62 16.29 19.44
CA HIS A 53 4.60 16.72 18.44
C HIS A 53 4.08 17.88 17.57
N HIS A 54 3.00 17.64 16.82
CA HIS A 54 2.46 18.64 15.89
C HIS A 54 1.90 19.87 16.60
N GLU A 55 1.28 19.72 17.77
CA GLU A 55 0.84 20.84 18.58
C GLU A 55 2.02 21.75 19.02
N ASN A 56 3.18 21.14 19.34
CA ASN A 56 4.39 21.90 19.62
C ASN A 56 4.96 22.56 18.36
N GLU A 57 4.90 21.91 17.20
CA GLU A 57 5.35 22.51 15.94
C GLU A 57 4.50 23.74 15.57
N ILE A 58 3.18 23.65 15.73
CA ILE A 58 2.27 24.79 15.54
C ILE A 58 2.69 25.94 16.46
N ALA A 59 2.78 25.69 17.76
CA ALA A 59 3.13 26.71 18.73
C ALA A 59 4.49 27.36 18.46
N GLN A 60 5.48 26.57 18.06
CA GLN A 60 6.84 27.05 17.76
C GLN A 60 6.89 27.84 16.46
N SER A 61 6.31 27.30 15.39
CA SER A 61 6.38 27.91 14.06
C SER A 61 5.58 29.21 14.00
N GLU A 62 4.33 29.21 14.49
CA GLU A 62 3.49 30.41 14.49
C GLU A 62 4.02 31.50 15.40
N SER A 63 4.59 31.16 16.57
CA SER A 63 5.22 32.13 17.47
C SER A 63 6.50 32.73 16.88
N ALA A 64 7.26 31.97 16.11
CA ALA A 64 8.52 32.43 15.52
C ALA A 64 8.30 33.28 14.26
N SER A 65 7.35 32.92 13.40
CA SER A 65 7.09 33.58 12.12
C SER A 65 6.01 34.65 12.17
N GLY A 66 5.01 34.47 13.04
CA GLY A 66 3.76 35.23 12.99
C GLY A 66 2.79 34.78 11.87
N ALA A 67 3.20 33.83 11.04
CA ALA A 67 2.32 33.27 9.99
C ALA A 67 1.37 32.22 10.58
N VAL A 68 0.06 32.41 10.40
CA VAL A 68 -1.02 31.55 10.91
C VAL A 68 -1.95 31.23 9.75
N PRO A 69 -2.36 29.96 9.57
CA PRO A 69 -1.88 28.75 10.24
C PRO A 69 -0.49 28.31 9.76
N PHE A 70 0.26 27.59 10.58
CA PHE A 70 1.54 26.97 10.18
C PHE A 70 1.33 25.99 9.01
N SER A 71 0.32 25.15 9.08
CA SER A 71 -0.07 24.26 7.96
C SER A 71 -1.55 24.44 7.61
N LYS A 72 -1.85 24.54 6.30
CA LYS A 72 -3.22 24.69 5.80
C LYS A 72 -4.03 23.41 5.93
N ILE A 73 -3.38 22.25 5.73
CA ILE A 73 -4.02 20.92 5.76
C ILE A 73 -3.17 19.99 6.62
N TRP A 74 -3.85 19.31 7.56
CA TRP A 74 -3.25 18.28 8.40
C TRP A 74 -3.76 16.90 7.98
N MET A 75 -2.84 15.96 7.74
CA MET A 75 -3.18 14.58 7.42
C MET A 75 -2.58 13.63 8.44
N HIS A 76 -3.42 12.89 9.17
CA HIS A 76 -2.97 11.92 10.16
C HIS A 76 -3.40 10.50 9.77
N ASN A 77 -2.42 9.64 9.54
CA ASN A 77 -2.68 8.24 9.24
C ASN A 77 -2.70 7.38 10.51
N GLY A 78 -3.49 6.32 10.45
CA GLY A 78 -3.51 5.30 11.48
C GLY A 78 -2.19 4.54 11.59
N LEU A 79 -2.04 3.80 12.69
CA LEU A 79 -0.85 3.01 12.99
C LEU A 79 -1.07 1.54 12.64
N LEU A 80 -0.06 0.87 12.14
CA LEU A 80 -0.11 -0.56 11.90
C LEU A 80 -0.31 -1.31 13.22
N ARG A 81 -1.31 -2.21 13.25
CA ARG A 81 -1.56 -3.11 14.37
C ARG A 81 -1.05 -4.50 14.03
N THR A 82 -0.54 -5.21 15.04
CA THR A 82 -0.19 -6.62 14.92
C THR A 82 -1.14 -7.46 15.78
N SER A 83 -1.38 -8.70 15.38
CA SER A 83 -2.22 -9.66 16.11
C SER A 83 -1.50 -10.27 17.34
N GLY A 84 -0.51 -9.60 17.90
CA GLY A 84 0.31 -10.09 19.01
C GLY A 84 0.98 -8.97 19.78
N ALA A 85 2.11 -9.27 20.43
CA ALA A 85 2.90 -8.28 21.13
C ALA A 85 3.30 -7.11 20.24
N THR A 86 3.43 -5.92 20.83
CA THR A 86 3.88 -4.70 20.15
C THR A 86 5.10 -4.97 19.26
N MET A 87 5.07 -4.50 18.02
CA MET A 87 6.24 -4.59 17.14
C MET A 87 7.44 -3.93 17.79
N SER A 88 8.53 -4.67 17.96
CA SER A 88 9.79 -4.10 18.37
C SER A 88 10.95 -4.73 17.60
N LYS A 89 11.98 -3.92 17.31
CA LYS A 89 13.21 -4.41 16.68
C LYS A 89 13.91 -5.47 17.53
N SER A 90 13.79 -5.37 18.85
CA SER A 90 14.41 -6.30 19.81
C SER A 90 13.76 -7.69 19.85
N LEU A 91 12.49 -7.80 19.43
CA LEU A 91 11.76 -9.07 19.38
C LEU A 91 11.84 -9.76 18.00
N GLY A 92 12.53 -9.17 17.03
CA GLY A 92 12.67 -9.72 15.68
C GLY A 92 11.36 -9.86 14.89
N ASN A 93 10.26 -9.29 15.39
CA ASN A 93 8.93 -9.34 14.79
C ASN A 93 8.58 -8.08 14.00
N ALA A 94 9.56 -7.21 13.74
CA ALA A 94 9.36 -6.02 12.94
C ALA A 94 9.15 -6.42 11.47
N PHE A 95 8.02 -6.00 10.89
CA PHE A 95 7.78 -6.13 9.46
C PHE A 95 8.74 -5.19 8.70
N ASN A 96 9.66 -5.79 7.96
CA ASN A 96 10.60 -5.05 7.14
C ASN A 96 10.08 -5.03 5.71
N VAL A 97 9.95 -3.83 5.14
CA VAL A 97 9.47 -3.64 3.76
C VAL A 97 10.33 -4.40 2.75
N ASN A 98 11.66 -4.41 2.93
CA ASN A 98 12.55 -5.14 2.02
C ASN A 98 12.26 -6.64 2.03
N SER A 99 12.12 -7.24 3.22
CA SER A 99 11.76 -8.66 3.33
C SER A 99 10.37 -8.97 2.78
N ALA A 100 9.44 -8.02 2.93
CA ALA A 100 8.11 -8.17 2.34
C ALA A 100 8.16 -8.14 0.81
N LEU A 101 9.02 -7.31 0.21
CA LEU A 101 9.21 -7.21 -1.24
C LEU A 101 9.90 -8.45 -1.84
N GLU A 102 10.59 -9.25 -1.03
CA GLU A 102 11.12 -10.55 -1.44
C GLU A 102 10.02 -11.62 -1.55
N GLU A 103 8.96 -11.50 -0.70
CA GLU A 103 7.85 -12.46 -0.64
C GLU A 103 6.65 -12.06 -1.51
N TYR A 104 6.37 -10.76 -1.64
CA TYR A 104 5.16 -10.20 -2.27
C TYR A 104 5.48 -9.14 -3.32
N SER A 105 4.57 -8.94 -4.27
CA SER A 105 4.70 -7.82 -5.21
C SER A 105 4.46 -6.47 -4.50
N SER A 106 5.12 -5.43 -4.98
CA SER A 106 4.91 -4.06 -4.49
C SER A 106 3.44 -3.62 -4.60
N ASP A 107 2.77 -4.04 -5.68
CA ASP A 107 1.35 -3.79 -5.90
C ASP A 107 0.48 -4.46 -4.85
N ALA A 108 0.81 -5.70 -4.42
CA ALA A 108 0.06 -6.40 -3.39
C ALA A 108 0.19 -5.72 -2.02
N ILE A 109 1.40 -5.29 -1.67
CA ILE A 109 1.63 -4.54 -0.42
C ILE A 109 0.88 -3.22 -0.46
N ARG A 110 0.92 -2.50 -1.57
CA ARG A 110 0.18 -1.25 -1.76
C ARG A 110 -1.32 -1.47 -1.70
N LEU A 111 -1.84 -2.47 -2.41
CA LEU A 111 -3.27 -2.81 -2.38
C LEU A 111 -3.73 -3.16 -0.96
N TRP A 112 -2.96 -3.95 -0.22
CA TRP A 112 -3.29 -4.29 1.17
C TRP A 112 -3.44 -3.03 2.04
N ILE A 113 -2.53 -2.05 1.92
CA ILE A 113 -2.63 -0.77 2.65
C ILE A 113 -3.87 0.00 2.20
N LEU A 114 -4.09 0.14 0.89
CA LEU A 114 -5.19 0.90 0.30
C LEU A 114 -6.58 0.29 0.54
N GLN A 115 -6.66 -0.98 0.93
CA GLN A 115 -7.92 -1.63 1.36
C GLN A 115 -8.43 -1.12 2.72
N SER A 116 -7.63 -0.34 3.44
CA SER A 116 -8.02 0.36 4.66
C SER A 116 -8.00 1.87 4.43
N HIS A 117 -8.96 2.58 5.02
CA HIS A 117 -8.91 4.05 5.01
C HIS A 117 -7.67 4.52 5.78
N TYR A 118 -6.96 5.54 5.28
CA TYR A 118 -5.70 5.97 5.89
C TYR A 118 -5.80 6.40 7.36
N ARG A 119 -6.99 6.85 7.81
CA ARG A 119 -7.24 7.20 9.22
C ARG A 119 -7.43 5.99 10.14
N THR A 120 -7.57 4.79 9.59
CA THR A 120 -7.78 3.57 10.38
C THR A 120 -6.44 2.89 10.69
N ASN A 121 -6.47 1.95 11.64
CA ASN A 121 -5.30 1.18 12.03
C ASN A 121 -5.32 -0.20 11.35
N PRO A 122 -4.71 -0.36 10.16
CA PRO A 122 -4.75 -1.63 9.45
C PRO A 122 -3.99 -2.73 10.22
N LEU A 123 -4.54 -3.94 10.15
CA LEU A 123 -3.91 -5.11 10.74
C LEU A 123 -2.80 -5.62 9.81
N LEU A 124 -1.60 -5.74 10.34
CA LEU A 124 -0.50 -6.40 9.65
C LEU A 124 -0.62 -7.92 9.84
N ASP A 125 -1.08 -8.59 8.79
CA ASP A 125 -1.22 -10.04 8.72
C ASP A 125 -0.80 -10.52 7.33
N LYS A 126 0.12 -11.51 7.27
CA LYS A 126 0.59 -12.11 6.02
C LYS A 126 -0.57 -12.62 5.15
N LYS A 127 -1.61 -13.20 5.75
CA LYS A 127 -2.79 -13.70 5.03
C LYS A 127 -3.55 -12.59 4.31
N LEU A 128 -3.57 -11.37 4.86
CA LEU A 128 -4.19 -10.22 4.22
C LEU A 128 -3.38 -9.76 2.99
N ILE A 129 -2.04 -9.76 3.08
CA ILE A 129 -1.16 -9.45 1.95
C ILE A 129 -1.29 -10.52 0.85
N GLU A 130 -1.34 -11.81 1.21
CA GLU A 130 -1.60 -12.90 0.27
C GLU A 130 -2.95 -12.76 -0.42
N THR A 131 -3.96 -12.28 0.30
CA THR A 131 -5.29 -12.01 -0.27
C THR A 131 -5.23 -10.83 -1.26
N ALA A 132 -4.46 -9.80 -0.93
CA ALA A 132 -4.20 -8.68 -1.84
C ALA A 132 -3.45 -9.14 -3.09
N GLU A 133 -2.46 -10.05 -2.98
CA GLU A 133 -1.76 -10.63 -4.13
C GLU A 133 -2.72 -11.38 -5.07
N ARG A 134 -3.64 -12.19 -4.50
CA ARG A 134 -4.69 -12.86 -5.29
C ARG A 134 -5.62 -11.85 -5.98
N SER A 135 -5.95 -10.76 -5.31
CA SER A 135 -6.77 -9.69 -5.87
C SER A 135 -6.06 -8.96 -7.01
N MET A 136 -4.77 -8.65 -6.85
CA MET A 136 -3.95 -8.08 -7.92
C MET A 136 -3.87 -8.99 -9.14
N ARG A 137 -3.71 -10.30 -8.92
CA ARG A 137 -3.70 -11.29 -10.01
C ARG A 137 -5.02 -11.25 -10.82
N ARG A 138 -6.17 -11.11 -10.13
CA ARG A 138 -7.48 -11.00 -10.82
C ARG A 138 -7.57 -9.72 -11.66
N ILE A 139 -7.11 -8.57 -11.14
CA ILE A 139 -7.10 -7.33 -11.90
C ILE A 139 -6.21 -7.47 -13.14
N ARG A 140 -4.99 -8.01 -13.00
CA ARG A 140 -4.08 -8.27 -14.12
C ARG A 140 -4.73 -9.16 -15.18
N GLN A 141 -5.33 -10.28 -14.77
CA GLN A 141 -6.03 -11.19 -15.69
C GLN A 141 -7.17 -10.49 -16.43
N THR A 142 -7.89 -9.57 -15.78
CA THR A 142 -8.95 -8.80 -16.43
C THR A 142 -8.41 -7.85 -17.48
N VAL A 143 -7.29 -7.17 -17.24
CA VAL A 143 -6.73 -6.19 -18.19
C VAL A 143 -5.87 -6.82 -19.29
N ASP A 144 -5.53 -8.10 -19.19
CA ASP A 144 -4.77 -8.88 -20.20
C ASP A 144 -5.68 -9.59 -21.21
N ILE A 145 -6.99 -9.36 -21.14
CA ILE A 145 -7.99 -9.98 -22.01
C ILE A 145 -7.94 -9.30 -23.38
N LYS A 146 -8.15 -10.10 -24.43
CA LYS A 146 -8.36 -9.60 -25.80
C LYS A 146 -9.80 -9.16 -25.98
N ASP A 147 -9.98 -8.11 -26.78
CA ASP A 147 -11.27 -7.53 -27.12
C ASP A 147 -12.24 -8.49 -27.78
N GLY A 148 -13.54 -8.22 -27.58
CA GLY A 148 -14.61 -8.71 -28.43
C GLY A 148 -14.79 -7.77 -29.65
N GLU A 149 -15.28 -8.33 -30.76
CA GLU A 149 -15.53 -7.58 -32.01
C GLU A 149 -16.92 -6.93 -32.05
N SER A 150 -17.69 -6.91 -30.95
CA SER A 150 -19.06 -6.40 -30.88
C SER A 150 -19.10 -4.85 -30.92
N GLU A 151 -20.18 -4.30 -31.51
CA GLU A 151 -20.50 -2.88 -31.39
C GLU A 151 -21.00 -2.50 -29.99
N ASP A 152 -21.55 -3.46 -29.24
CA ASP A 152 -21.96 -3.27 -27.84
C ASP A 152 -20.72 -3.24 -26.94
N SER A 153 -20.64 -2.22 -26.08
CA SER A 153 -19.50 -2.00 -25.18
C SER A 153 -19.93 -1.95 -23.72
N VAL A 154 -18.98 -2.27 -22.82
CA VAL A 154 -19.16 -2.13 -21.38
C VAL A 154 -18.99 -0.64 -21.00
N ASP A 155 -20.01 -0.05 -20.36
CA ASP A 155 -19.97 1.33 -19.89
C ASP A 155 -19.21 1.46 -18.57
N SER A 156 -18.04 2.10 -18.61
CA SER A 156 -17.18 2.33 -17.44
C SER A 156 -17.45 3.66 -16.70
N ARG A 157 -18.23 4.57 -17.26
CA ARG A 157 -18.40 5.96 -16.76
C ARG A 157 -18.97 6.01 -15.34
N SER A 158 -19.94 5.17 -15.02
CA SER A 158 -20.53 5.14 -13.68
C SER A 158 -19.52 4.65 -12.61
N HIS A 159 -18.62 3.75 -12.97
CA HIS A 159 -17.56 3.26 -12.10
C HIS A 159 -16.47 4.31 -11.88
N GLU A 160 -16.08 5.00 -12.94
CA GLU A 160 -15.14 6.12 -12.84
C GLU A 160 -15.69 7.24 -11.96
N GLN A 161 -16.95 7.62 -12.14
CA GLN A 161 -17.57 8.65 -11.32
C GLN A 161 -17.60 8.24 -9.83
N ARG A 162 -17.97 7.00 -9.52
CA ARG A 162 -17.95 6.48 -8.13
C ARG A 162 -16.52 6.45 -7.54
N PHE A 163 -15.51 6.18 -8.37
CA PHE A 163 -14.11 6.24 -7.95
C PHE A 163 -13.73 7.67 -7.58
N ILE A 164 -14.04 8.65 -8.42
CA ILE A 164 -13.75 10.07 -8.19
C ILE A 164 -14.45 10.53 -6.90
N GLU A 165 -15.74 10.28 -6.76
CA GLU A 165 -16.50 10.63 -5.56
C GLU A 165 -15.91 10.02 -4.27
N ALA A 166 -15.40 8.79 -4.36
CA ALA A 166 -14.76 8.15 -3.23
C ALA A 166 -13.40 8.79 -2.89
N MET A 167 -12.63 9.20 -3.90
CA MET A 167 -11.35 9.89 -3.67
C MET A 167 -11.55 11.31 -3.16
N ASP A 168 -12.61 11.99 -3.58
CA ASP A 168 -13.00 13.32 -3.07
C ASP A 168 -13.56 13.26 -1.64
N ASP A 169 -14.05 12.09 -1.21
CA ASP A 169 -14.52 11.80 0.15
C ASP A 169 -13.35 11.37 1.06
N ASP A 170 -12.47 12.33 1.39
CA ASP A 170 -11.32 12.14 2.28
C ASP A 170 -10.39 10.98 1.86
N LEU A 171 -10.10 10.86 0.57
CA LEU A 171 -9.26 9.80 0.00
C LEU A 171 -9.72 8.39 0.40
N ASN A 172 -11.00 8.11 0.26
CA ASN A 172 -11.62 6.82 0.64
C ASN A 172 -11.22 5.70 -0.33
N THR A 173 -9.96 5.30 -0.25
CA THR A 173 -9.38 4.28 -1.12
C THR A 173 -10.11 2.93 -1.08
N PRO A 174 -10.65 2.44 0.07
CA PRO A 174 -11.46 1.22 0.08
C PRO A 174 -12.69 1.32 -0.83
N LYS A 175 -13.39 2.46 -0.81
CA LYS A 175 -14.58 2.70 -1.63
C LYS A 175 -14.20 2.87 -3.11
N ALA A 176 -13.10 3.57 -3.39
CA ALA A 176 -12.54 3.71 -4.73
C ALA A 176 -12.14 2.34 -5.32
N LEU A 177 -11.48 1.49 -4.56
CA LEU A 177 -11.12 0.13 -4.95
C LEU A 177 -12.35 -0.75 -5.23
N ALA A 178 -13.43 -0.58 -4.47
CA ALA A 178 -14.68 -1.30 -4.73
C ALA A 178 -15.20 -1.00 -6.14
N SER A 179 -15.14 0.27 -6.60
CA SER A 179 -15.52 0.64 -7.98
C SER A 179 -14.65 -0.04 -9.04
N VAL A 180 -13.34 -0.15 -8.80
CA VAL A 180 -12.41 -0.87 -9.68
C VAL A 180 -12.75 -2.35 -9.77
N PHE A 181 -13.01 -3.02 -8.63
CA PHE A 181 -13.38 -4.43 -8.60
C PHE A 181 -14.74 -4.70 -9.24
N ASP A 182 -15.70 -3.77 -9.09
CA ASP A 182 -16.99 -3.84 -9.76
C ASP A 182 -16.82 -3.79 -11.27
N LEU A 183 -16.02 -2.81 -11.77
CA LEU A 183 -15.71 -2.69 -13.19
C LEU A 183 -15.01 -3.95 -13.73
N CYS A 184 -14.06 -4.51 -13.00
CA CYS A 184 -13.43 -5.78 -13.39
C CYS A 184 -14.45 -6.93 -13.53
N ARG A 185 -15.47 -6.98 -12.65
CA ARG A 185 -16.54 -7.97 -12.77
C ARG A 185 -17.41 -7.74 -14.01
N GLU A 186 -17.70 -6.48 -14.34
CA GLU A 186 -18.48 -6.15 -15.55
C GLU A 186 -17.70 -6.43 -16.82
N ILE A 187 -16.40 -6.13 -16.86
CA ILE A 187 -15.52 -6.50 -17.99
C ILE A 187 -15.55 -8.00 -18.22
N ASN A 188 -15.37 -8.82 -17.18
CA ASN A 188 -15.38 -10.27 -17.32
C ASN A 188 -16.74 -10.79 -17.81
N ARG A 189 -17.86 -10.21 -17.33
CA ARG A 189 -19.19 -10.54 -17.80
C ARG A 189 -19.43 -10.07 -19.24
N GLY A 190 -18.99 -8.87 -19.60
CA GLY A 190 -19.07 -8.33 -20.96
C GLY A 190 -18.32 -9.22 -21.96
N ARG A 191 -17.10 -9.63 -21.60
CA ARG A 191 -16.31 -10.57 -22.40
C ARG A 191 -17.06 -11.89 -22.63
N ASP A 192 -17.65 -12.47 -21.59
CA ASP A 192 -18.41 -13.74 -21.71
C ASP A 192 -19.62 -13.57 -22.62
N ASN A 193 -20.13 -12.33 -22.79
CA ASN A 193 -21.18 -11.94 -23.72
C ASN A 193 -20.64 -11.38 -25.06
N GLN A 194 -19.35 -11.52 -25.34
CA GLN A 194 -18.68 -11.05 -26.56
C GLN A 194 -18.75 -9.53 -26.81
N MET A 195 -19.01 -8.74 -25.77
CA MET A 195 -19.03 -7.26 -25.86
C MET A 195 -17.62 -6.71 -26.03
N ASN A 196 -17.51 -5.49 -26.57
CA ASN A 196 -16.26 -4.72 -26.57
C ASN A 196 -15.95 -4.25 -25.14
N VAL A 197 -14.73 -4.52 -24.66
CA VAL A 197 -14.28 -4.20 -23.30
C VAL A 197 -13.07 -3.27 -23.25
N SER A 198 -12.56 -2.81 -24.39
CA SER A 198 -11.32 -1.99 -24.49
C SER A 198 -11.35 -0.77 -23.61
N ASP A 199 -12.37 0.07 -23.75
CA ASP A 199 -12.47 1.33 -23.02
C ASP A 199 -12.60 1.10 -21.50
N ALA A 200 -13.31 0.02 -21.13
CA ALA A 200 -13.44 -0.37 -19.74
C ALA A 200 -12.12 -0.87 -19.15
N ILE A 201 -11.32 -1.63 -19.91
CA ILE A 201 -9.97 -2.06 -19.53
C ILE A 201 -9.05 -0.84 -19.36
N GLU A 202 -9.08 0.11 -20.29
CA GLU A 202 -8.27 1.32 -20.20
C GLU A 202 -8.66 2.16 -18.97
N THR A 203 -9.96 2.22 -18.66
CA THR A 203 -10.45 2.85 -17.43
C THR A 203 -9.88 2.15 -16.19
N VAL A 204 -9.87 0.81 -16.12
CA VAL A 204 -9.23 0.09 -15.01
C VAL A 204 -7.76 0.44 -14.90
N ARG A 205 -7.01 0.46 -16.00
CA ARG A 205 -5.57 0.84 -16.00
C ARG A 205 -5.35 2.25 -15.47
N ARG A 206 -6.17 3.20 -15.90
CA ARG A 206 -6.10 4.59 -15.45
C ARG A 206 -6.42 4.73 -13.97
N LEU A 207 -7.51 4.14 -13.48
CA LEU A 207 -7.92 4.21 -12.08
C LEU A 207 -6.92 3.51 -11.15
N THR A 208 -6.40 2.35 -11.53
CA THR A 208 -5.35 1.67 -10.77
C THR A 208 -4.04 2.47 -10.77
N GLY A 209 -3.73 3.15 -11.88
CA GLY A 209 -2.58 4.06 -11.98
C GLY A 209 -2.64 5.23 -10.99
N VAL A 210 -3.81 5.84 -10.77
CA VAL A 210 -4.02 6.86 -9.73
C VAL A 210 -3.66 6.34 -8.34
N LEU A 211 -3.95 5.07 -8.06
CA LEU A 211 -3.61 4.40 -6.80
C LEU A 211 -2.15 3.90 -6.76
N GLY A 212 -1.37 4.14 -7.82
CA GLY A 212 0.00 3.68 -7.95
C GLY A 212 0.14 2.17 -8.10
N LEU A 213 -0.91 1.47 -8.53
CA LEU A 213 -0.90 0.05 -8.86
C LEU A 213 -0.47 -0.08 -10.31
N SER A 214 0.76 -0.54 -10.53
CA SER A 214 1.39 -0.55 -11.87
C SER A 214 0.89 -1.69 -12.76
N LEU A 215 0.17 -2.66 -12.19
CA LEU A 215 -0.26 -3.90 -12.82
C LEU A 215 0.90 -4.70 -13.45
N GLY A 216 2.15 -4.36 -13.09
CA GLY A 216 3.34 -5.05 -13.57
C GLY A 216 3.36 -6.53 -13.17
N THR A 217 4.16 -7.30 -13.89
CA THR A 217 4.38 -8.71 -13.55
C THR A 217 4.93 -8.80 -12.12
N PRO A 218 4.31 -9.59 -11.22
CA PRO A 218 4.88 -9.78 -9.89
C PRO A 218 6.31 -10.32 -10.01
N PRO A 219 7.19 -10.00 -9.04
CA PRO A 219 8.51 -10.59 -9.03
C PRO A 219 8.34 -12.11 -9.11
N LYS A 220 9.07 -12.76 -10.03
CA LYS A 220 9.13 -14.22 -10.04
C LYS A 220 9.61 -14.61 -8.63
N LYS A 221 8.75 -15.26 -7.84
CA LYS A 221 9.27 -16.01 -6.71
C LYS A 221 10.40 -16.86 -7.23
N ALA A 222 11.52 -16.96 -6.50
CA ALA A 222 12.54 -17.95 -6.76
C ALA A 222 11.88 -19.32 -6.64
N GLY A 223 11.20 -19.73 -7.66
CA GLY A 223 10.35 -20.92 -7.78
C GLY A 223 10.83 -21.69 -9.00
N LEU A 224 10.39 -22.92 -9.10
CA LEU A 224 10.72 -23.87 -10.15
C LEU A 224 10.86 -23.19 -11.51
N SER A 225 11.91 -23.51 -12.23
CA SER A 225 12.02 -23.13 -13.64
C SER A 225 10.82 -23.68 -14.43
N ASP A 226 10.49 -23.07 -15.56
CA ASP A 226 9.37 -23.53 -16.40
C ASP A 226 9.48 -25.04 -16.72
N LYS A 227 10.71 -25.56 -16.84
CA LYS A 227 10.99 -26.98 -17.07
C LYS A 227 10.66 -27.83 -15.86
N GLU A 228 11.04 -27.42 -14.66
CA GLU A 228 10.72 -28.12 -13.40
C GLU A 228 9.22 -28.08 -13.11
N PHE A 229 8.57 -26.94 -13.39
CA PHE A 229 7.12 -26.80 -13.26
C PHE A 229 6.38 -27.78 -14.19
N GLN A 230 6.78 -27.85 -15.46
CA GLN A 230 6.18 -28.79 -16.42
C GLN A 230 6.40 -30.26 -16.01
N LEU A 231 7.57 -30.60 -15.46
CA LEU A 231 7.87 -31.94 -14.95
C LEU A 231 6.95 -32.30 -13.77
N LEU A 232 6.73 -31.39 -12.83
CA LEU A 232 5.84 -31.61 -11.71
C LEU A 232 4.36 -31.71 -12.14
N VAL A 233 3.94 -30.88 -13.10
CA VAL A 233 2.59 -30.99 -13.67
C VAL A 233 2.37 -32.35 -14.33
N GLN A 234 3.36 -32.83 -15.06
CA GLN A 234 3.29 -34.16 -15.69
C GLN A 234 3.30 -35.27 -14.63
N ALA A 235 4.19 -35.22 -13.66
CA ALA A 235 4.25 -36.18 -12.56
C ALA A 235 2.92 -36.29 -11.81
N ARG A 236 2.24 -35.15 -11.57
CA ARG A 236 0.90 -35.16 -10.96
C ARG A 236 -0.15 -35.84 -11.85
N LYS A 237 -0.10 -35.60 -13.17
CA LYS A 237 -1.02 -36.25 -14.11
C LYS A 237 -0.84 -37.77 -14.10
N ASP A 238 0.43 -38.20 -14.14
CA ASP A 238 0.76 -39.63 -14.14
C ASP A 238 0.36 -40.32 -12.84
N ALA A 239 0.68 -39.69 -11.69
CA ALA A 239 0.28 -40.19 -10.38
C ALA A 239 -1.28 -40.33 -10.26
N ARG A 240 -2.05 -39.40 -10.83
CA ARG A 240 -3.51 -39.47 -10.85
C ARG A 240 -4.03 -40.58 -11.79
N ALA A 241 -3.40 -40.77 -12.93
CA ALA A 241 -3.75 -41.82 -13.88
C ALA A 241 -3.54 -43.20 -13.26
N ASP A 242 -2.46 -43.35 -12.50
CA ASP A 242 -2.10 -44.58 -11.78
C ASP A 242 -2.79 -44.73 -10.41
N LYS A 243 -3.69 -43.82 -10.06
CA LYS A 243 -4.44 -43.78 -8.77
C LYS A 243 -3.54 -43.69 -7.53
N ARG A 244 -2.31 -43.13 -7.66
CA ARG A 244 -1.36 -42.87 -6.56
C ARG A 244 -1.68 -41.52 -5.91
N TRP A 245 -2.76 -41.51 -5.16
CA TRP A 245 -3.35 -40.24 -4.66
C TRP A 245 -2.43 -39.46 -3.73
N ASP A 246 -1.70 -40.12 -2.85
CA ASP A 246 -0.77 -39.48 -1.90
C ASP A 246 0.40 -38.76 -2.62
N GLU A 247 0.92 -39.36 -3.70
CA GLU A 247 1.91 -38.70 -4.54
C GLU A 247 1.33 -37.51 -5.31
N ALA A 248 0.12 -37.66 -5.86
CA ALA A 248 -0.55 -36.58 -6.57
C ALA A 248 -0.82 -35.37 -5.67
N ASP A 249 -1.15 -35.61 -4.39
CA ASP A 249 -1.33 -34.57 -3.38
C ASP A 249 -0.02 -33.93 -2.95
N THR A 250 1.02 -34.72 -2.75
CA THR A 250 2.39 -34.21 -2.48
C THR A 250 2.86 -33.27 -3.59
N VAL A 251 2.72 -33.66 -4.86
CA VAL A 251 3.08 -32.82 -6.00
C VAL A 251 2.21 -31.59 -6.12
N ARG A 252 0.91 -31.68 -5.80
CA ARG A 252 0.03 -30.50 -5.71
C ARG A 252 0.57 -29.50 -4.70
N ASP A 253 0.96 -29.96 -3.54
CA ASP A 253 1.43 -29.10 -2.46
C ASP A 253 2.79 -28.47 -2.81
N GLN A 254 3.67 -29.19 -3.50
CA GLN A 254 4.90 -28.64 -4.08
C GLN A 254 4.62 -27.57 -5.13
N LEU A 255 3.67 -27.78 -6.04
CA LEU A 255 3.25 -26.80 -7.04
C LEU A 255 2.63 -25.55 -6.38
N ALA A 256 1.82 -25.75 -5.33
CA ALA A 256 1.20 -24.66 -4.57
C ALA A 256 2.24 -23.84 -3.77
N ALA A 257 3.29 -24.48 -3.26
CA ALA A 257 4.39 -23.80 -2.55
C ALA A 257 5.30 -23.01 -3.50
N ALA A 258 5.37 -23.43 -4.75
CA ALA A 258 6.20 -22.77 -5.77
C ALA A 258 5.50 -21.60 -6.50
N GLY A 259 4.19 -21.36 -6.25
CA GLY A 259 3.43 -20.21 -6.78
C GLY A 259 2.26 -20.65 -7.61
#